data_341c2233749a581deef0f9b37984c843
#
_entry.id   341c2233749a581deef0f9b37984c843
#
_cell.length_a   1.000
_cell.length_b   1.000
_cell.length_c   1.000
_cell.angle_alpha   90.00
_cell.angle_beta   90.00
_cell.angle_gamma   90.00
#
_symmetry.space_group_name_H-M   'P 1'
#
loop_
_entity.id
_entity.type
_entity.pdbx_description
1 polymer ?
#
loop_
_entity_poly.entity_id
_entity_poly.type
_entity_poly.pdbx_seq_one_letter_code
_entity_poly.pdbx_strand_id
1 'polypeptide(L)'
;MSGDSNNLIPYFIPSLSAILVNAEDKKGSPLNYEEVIAIRDEASCMMMEVDDVKKMDESRGYVDLDPENVWYEWQMLRRDLERKPDLDPGPSFAQMDSKSAEYQKAISLAHETLPKFRAMLPEDGAPRFEAMVKLKLKDGDNSAFMWLANTRVHGEGFVAEIFEVPEFFPNVKIGQKFTVSADDLVDWMVNEEGVLHGGFSLRLHRSTLSEAEKKGFDQHVGVNKYA
;
A
#
# COMPACT_ATOMS: atom_id res chain seq x y z
N MET A 1 11.00 -12.98 32.30
CA MET A 1 11.55 -13.43 31.00
C MET A 1 10.43 -13.24 30.01
N SER A 2 10.35 -12.05 29.43
CA SER A 2 9.41 -11.70 28.37
C SER A 2 10.02 -12.25 27.07
N GLY A 3 9.36 -13.23 26.47
CA GLY A 3 9.74 -13.77 25.18
C GLY A 3 9.61 -12.69 24.10
N ASP A 4 10.71 -12.36 23.46
CA ASP A 4 10.72 -11.66 22.19
C ASP A 4 9.84 -12.45 21.23
N SER A 5 8.75 -11.82 20.77
CA SER A 5 8.02 -12.34 19.64
C SER A 5 8.97 -12.22 18.43
N ASN A 6 9.62 -13.33 18.06
CA ASN A 6 10.45 -13.42 16.86
C ASN A 6 9.65 -12.87 15.69
N ASN A 7 10.10 -11.76 15.12
CA ASN A 7 9.54 -11.18 13.92
C ASN A 7 10.07 -11.98 12.71
N LEU A 8 9.50 -13.17 12.53
CA LEU A 8 9.87 -14.06 11.43
C LEU A 8 9.12 -13.66 10.17
N ILE A 9 9.85 -13.55 9.07
CA ILE A 9 9.30 -13.28 7.75
C ILE A 9 9.64 -14.43 6.78
N PRO A 10 8.79 -14.68 5.77
CA PRO A 10 9.06 -15.70 4.79
C PRO A 10 10.24 -15.31 3.89
N TYR A 11 11.19 -16.23 3.69
CA TYR A 11 12.29 -16.10 2.76
C TYR A 11 12.23 -17.22 1.73
N PHE A 12 12.13 -16.87 0.45
CA PHE A 12 11.92 -17.82 -0.65
C PHE A 12 13.23 -18.34 -1.23
N ILE A 13 13.30 -19.65 -1.44
CA ILE A 13 14.43 -20.33 -2.07
C ILE A 13 13.90 -21.40 -3.04
N PRO A 14 14.02 -21.18 -4.37
CA PRO A 14 14.56 -19.98 -5.05
C PRO A 14 13.72 -18.71 -4.77
N SER A 15 14.28 -17.52 -5.11
CA SER A 15 13.56 -16.25 -4.96
C SER A 15 12.27 -16.22 -5.78
N LEU A 16 11.25 -15.48 -5.31
CA LEU A 16 10.01 -15.29 -6.06
C LEU A 16 10.28 -14.68 -7.43
N SER A 17 11.17 -13.68 -7.50
CA SER A 17 11.63 -13.08 -8.75
C SER A 17 12.16 -14.10 -9.74
N ALA A 18 13.03 -15.01 -9.31
CA ALA A 18 13.60 -16.05 -10.17
C ALA A 18 12.54 -17.07 -10.62
N ILE A 19 11.64 -17.47 -9.73
CA ILE A 19 10.56 -18.42 -10.05
C ILE A 19 9.61 -17.83 -11.08
N LEU A 20 9.18 -16.56 -10.89
CA LEU A 20 8.26 -15.88 -11.80
C LEU A 20 8.87 -15.61 -13.17
N VAL A 21 10.14 -15.17 -13.22
CA VAL A 21 10.89 -15.03 -14.48
C VAL A 21 10.90 -16.35 -15.25
N ASN A 22 11.27 -17.45 -14.59
CA ASN A 22 11.34 -18.77 -15.21
C ASN A 22 9.95 -19.27 -15.67
N ALA A 23 8.90 -19.02 -14.89
CA ALA A 23 7.54 -19.41 -15.24
C ALA A 23 7.02 -18.66 -16.47
N GLU A 24 7.25 -17.33 -16.53
CA GLU A 24 6.87 -16.53 -17.70
C GLU A 24 7.65 -16.93 -18.95
N ASP A 25 8.94 -17.22 -18.82
CA ASP A 25 9.79 -17.69 -19.93
C ASP A 25 9.31 -19.06 -20.47
N LYS A 26 8.94 -19.98 -19.59
CA LYS A 26 8.38 -21.28 -19.98
C LYS A 26 7.02 -21.17 -20.63
N LYS A 27 6.19 -20.25 -20.15
CA LYS A 27 4.85 -19.99 -20.71
C LYS A 27 4.93 -19.34 -22.10
N GLY A 28 5.96 -18.52 -22.34
CA GLY A 28 6.14 -17.75 -23.57
C GLY A 28 5.15 -16.60 -23.76
N SER A 29 4.46 -16.21 -22.68
CA SER A 29 3.53 -15.07 -22.64
C SER A 29 3.42 -14.55 -21.20
N PRO A 30 2.97 -13.29 -20.97
CA PRO A 30 2.86 -12.75 -19.64
C PRO A 30 2.05 -13.65 -18.69
N LEU A 31 2.52 -13.73 -17.44
CA LEU A 31 1.73 -14.33 -16.37
C LEU A 31 0.55 -13.40 -16.06
N ASN A 32 -0.63 -13.96 -15.82
CA ASN A 32 -1.76 -13.23 -15.29
C ASN A 32 -1.69 -13.19 -13.74
N TYR A 33 -2.62 -12.45 -13.13
CA TYR A 33 -2.67 -12.27 -11.68
C TYR A 33 -2.79 -13.61 -10.94
N GLU A 34 -3.73 -14.47 -11.35
CA GLU A 34 -3.98 -15.77 -10.70
C GLU A 34 -2.76 -16.69 -10.78
N GLU A 35 -2.04 -16.66 -11.89
CA GLU A 35 -0.83 -17.46 -12.08
C GLU A 35 0.30 -16.98 -11.15
N VAL A 36 0.47 -15.66 -10.99
CA VAL A 36 1.48 -15.09 -10.09
C VAL A 36 1.17 -15.45 -8.64
N ILE A 37 -0.08 -15.31 -8.22
CA ILE A 37 -0.52 -15.67 -6.87
C ILE A 37 -0.34 -17.18 -6.61
N ALA A 38 -0.75 -18.04 -7.55
CA ALA A 38 -0.58 -19.48 -7.42
C ALA A 38 0.90 -19.88 -7.29
N ILE A 39 1.78 -19.25 -8.08
CA ILE A 39 3.24 -19.51 -8.01
C ILE A 39 3.79 -19.07 -6.64
N ARG A 40 3.37 -17.92 -6.12
CA ARG A 40 3.76 -17.47 -4.77
C ARG A 40 3.31 -18.44 -3.69
N ASP A 41 2.06 -18.89 -3.75
CA ASP A 41 1.47 -19.75 -2.72
C ASP A 41 2.09 -21.16 -2.72
N GLU A 42 2.55 -21.63 -3.88
CA GLU A 42 3.23 -22.93 -4.04
C GLU A 42 4.74 -22.85 -3.81
N ALA A 43 5.30 -21.63 -3.75
CA ALA A 43 6.75 -21.46 -3.61
C ALA A 43 7.26 -21.90 -2.24
N SER A 44 8.38 -22.61 -2.24
CA SER A 44 9.03 -23.04 -1.00
C SER A 44 9.66 -21.84 -0.28
N CYS A 45 9.30 -21.65 0.97
CA CYS A 45 9.89 -20.61 1.83
C CYS A 45 10.29 -21.18 3.19
N MET A 46 11.17 -20.46 3.87
CA MET A 46 11.52 -20.70 5.27
C MET A 46 11.28 -19.41 6.06
N MET A 47 10.84 -19.56 7.31
CA MET A 47 10.66 -18.44 8.20
C MET A 47 12.01 -18.05 8.81
N MET A 48 12.44 -16.81 8.61
CA MET A 48 13.74 -16.29 9.05
C MET A 48 13.58 -14.99 9.83
N GLU A 49 14.53 -14.68 10.70
CA GLU A 49 14.61 -13.38 11.36
C GLU A 49 14.97 -12.28 10.34
N VAL A 50 14.42 -11.08 10.53
CA VAL A 50 14.61 -9.94 9.61
C VAL A 50 16.10 -9.65 9.33
N ASP A 51 16.95 -9.75 10.38
CA ASP A 51 18.39 -9.47 10.22
C ASP A 51 19.12 -10.54 9.41
N ASP A 52 18.65 -11.79 9.44
CA ASP A 52 19.21 -12.85 8.64
C ASP A 52 18.73 -12.77 7.18
N VAL A 53 17.48 -12.34 6.96
CA VAL A 53 16.98 -12.04 5.61
C VAL A 53 17.84 -10.96 4.94
N LYS A 54 18.14 -9.85 5.64
CA LYS A 54 19.03 -8.80 5.10
C LYS A 54 20.40 -9.33 4.67
N LYS A 55 21.05 -10.18 5.50
CA LYS A 55 22.32 -10.81 5.14
C LYS A 55 22.21 -11.69 3.90
N MET A 56 21.10 -12.40 3.78
CA MET A 56 20.85 -13.27 2.62
C MET A 56 20.62 -12.43 1.36
N ASP A 57 19.88 -11.31 1.44
CA ASP A 57 19.68 -10.39 0.32
C ASP A 57 20.99 -9.73 -0.11
N GLU A 58 21.80 -9.28 0.86
CA GLU A 58 23.15 -8.78 0.57
C GLU A 58 24.02 -9.83 -0.13
N SER A 59 23.97 -11.09 0.32
CA SER A 59 24.69 -12.19 -0.31
C SER A 59 24.19 -12.54 -1.70
N ARG A 60 22.87 -12.39 -1.92
CA ARG A 60 22.20 -12.62 -3.22
C ARG A 60 22.46 -11.46 -4.18
N GLY A 61 22.70 -10.25 -3.65
CA GLY A 61 22.92 -9.02 -4.42
C GLY A 61 21.65 -8.28 -4.83
N TYR A 62 20.49 -8.72 -4.38
CA TYR A 62 19.20 -8.03 -4.58
C TYR A 62 18.18 -8.44 -3.50
N VAL A 63 17.21 -7.59 -3.27
CA VAL A 63 16.01 -7.85 -2.44
C VAL A 63 15.00 -8.59 -3.31
N ASP A 64 14.37 -9.63 -2.76
CA ASP A 64 13.33 -10.38 -3.47
C ASP A 64 11.98 -9.62 -3.45
N LEU A 65 11.03 -10.07 -4.26
CA LEU A 65 9.68 -9.52 -4.30
C LEU A 65 8.95 -9.75 -2.98
N ASP A 66 8.25 -8.72 -2.50
CA ASP A 66 7.37 -8.82 -1.35
C ASP A 66 6.19 -9.75 -1.68
N PRO A 67 6.03 -10.89 -0.99
CA PRO A 67 4.94 -11.83 -1.26
C PRO A 67 3.55 -11.22 -1.06
N GLU A 68 3.41 -10.22 -0.19
CA GLU A 68 2.14 -9.54 0.07
C GLU A 68 1.76 -8.54 -1.05
N ASN A 69 2.75 -8.12 -1.83
CA ASN A 69 2.61 -7.17 -2.94
C ASN A 69 3.12 -7.74 -4.27
N VAL A 70 3.18 -9.06 -4.38
CA VAL A 70 3.90 -9.79 -5.43
C VAL A 70 3.45 -9.43 -6.85
N TRP A 71 2.16 -9.20 -7.08
CA TRP A 71 1.67 -8.82 -8.41
C TRP A 71 2.23 -7.48 -8.86
N TYR A 72 2.13 -6.46 -7.99
CA TYR A 72 2.63 -5.12 -8.28
C TYR A 72 4.13 -5.15 -8.54
N GLU A 73 4.90 -5.75 -7.63
CA GLU A 73 6.35 -5.80 -7.73
C GLU A 73 6.82 -6.65 -8.90
N TRP A 74 6.07 -7.72 -9.24
CA TRP A 74 6.32 -8.49 -10.46
C TRP A 74 6.17 -7.63 -11.71
N GLN A 75 5.13 -6.78 -11.82
CA GLN A 75 4.96 -5.90 -12.97
C GLN A 75 6.09 -4.84 -13.03
N MET A 76 6.54 -4.33 -11.87
CA MET A 76 7.69 -3.43 -11.83
C MET A 76 8.97 -4.14 -12.31
N LEU A 77 9.24 -5.35 -11.82
CA LEU A 77 10.39 -6.15 -12.25
C LEU A 77 10.31 -6.47 -13.76
N ARG A 78 9.13 -6.75 -14.31
CA ARG A 78 8.94 -6.96 -15.75
C ARG A 78 9.32 -5.70 -16.56
N ARG A 79 9.01 -4.51 -16.05
CA ARG A 79 9.41 -3.22 -16.66
C ARG A 79 10.94 -3.07 -16.65
N ASP A 80 11.57 -3.34 -15.52
CA ASP A 80 13.03 -3.27 -15.37
C ASP A 80 13.75 -4.26 -16.29
N LEU A 81 13.14 -5.42 -16.52
CA LEU A 81 13.59 -6.43 -17.47
C LEU A 81 13.14 -6.18 -18.92
N GLU A 82 12.53 -5.01 -19.21
CA GLU A 82 12.01 -4.61 -20.51
C GLU A 82 11.03 -5.61 -21.15
N ARG A 83 10.33 -6.41 -20.33
CA ARG A 83 9.37 -7.40 -20.79
C ARG A 83 8.10 -6.76 -21.30
N LYS A 84 7.56 -7.25 -22.42
CA LYS A 84 6.36 -6.73 -23.08
C LYS A 84 5.28 -7.81 -23.18
N PRO A 85 3.98 -7.42 -23.22
CA PRO A 85 3.45 -6.07 -23.04
C PRO A 85 3.67 -5.53 -21.62
N ASP A 86 3.68 -4.23 -21.49
CA ASP A 86 3.65 -3.57 -20.18
C ASP A 86 2.24 -3.67 -19.63
N LEU A 87 2.08 -4.39 -18.53
CA LEU A 87 0.78 -4.60 -17.89
C LEU A 87 0.59 -3.58 -16.77
N ASP A 88 -0.66 -3.16 -16.56
CA ASP A 88 -1.00 -2.31 -15.43
C ASP A 88 -0.75 -3.06 -14.11
N PRO A 89 0.13 -2.57 -13.23
CA PRO A 89 0.40 -3.22 -11.95
C PRO A 89 -0.78 -3.16 -10.98
N GLY A 90 -1.79 -2.33 -11.28
CA GLY A 90 -2.82 -2.00 -10.31
C GLY A 90 -2.27 -1.19 -9.11
N PRO A 91 -3.03 -1.06 -8.06
CA PRO A 91 -2.62 -0.34 -6.86
C PRO A 91 -1.56 -1.11 -6.07
N SER A 92 -0.58 -0.39 -5.58
CA SER A 92 0.39 -0.92 -4.63
C SER A 92 -0.19 -0.88 -3.21
N PHE A 93 -0.38 -2.03 -2.60
CA PHE A 93 -0.69 -2.14 -1.18
C PHE A 93 0.63 -2.26 -0.38
N ALA A 94 1.34 -1.15 -0.20
CA ALA A 94 2.53 -1.16 0.65
C ALA A 94 2.15 -1.53 2.09
N GLN A 95 2.52 -2.70 2.55
CA GLN A 95 2.44 -3.04 3.97
C GLN A 95 3.52 -2.25 4.72
N MET A 96 3.08 -1.18 5.36
CA MET A 96 3.93 -0.51 6.34
C MET A 96 3.71 -1.17 7.70
N ASP A 97 4.81 -1.44 8.42
CA ASP A 97 4.69 -1.90 9.80
C ASP A 97 3.93 -0.85 10.63
N SER A 98 2.64 -1.14 10.86
CA SER A 98 1.74 -0.25 11.60
C SER A 98 2.17 -0.03 13.06
N LYS A 99 3.14 -0.79 13.56
CA LYS A 99 3.70 -0.68 14.92
C LYS A 99 5.00 0.12 14.95
N SER A 100 5.58 0.46 13.80
CA SER A 100 6.81 1.26 13.75
C SER A 100 6.59 2.65 14.37
N ALA A 101 7.62 3.19 15.00
CA ALA A 101 7.57 4.52 15.62
C ALA A 101 7.28 5.61 14.58
N GLU A 102 7.81 5.45 13.37
CA GLU A 102 7.60 6.35 12.24
C GLU A 102 6.14 6.35 11.78
N TYR A 103 5.53 5.18 11.70
CA TYR A 103 4.11 5.07 11.31
C TYR A 103 3.19 5.64 12.38
N GLN A 104 3.46 5.38 13.67
CA GLN A 104 2.72 5.97 14.78
C GLN A 104 2.85 7.49 14.80
N LYS A 105 4.03 8.03 14.46
CA LYS A 105 4.23 9.48 14.31
C LYS A 105 3.40 10.04 13.14
N ALA A 106 3.32 9.33 12.03
CA ALA A 106 2.49 9.74 10.89
C ALA A 106 1.00 9.83 11.28
N ILE A 107 0.49 8.83 12.03
CA ILE A 107 -0.88 8.85 12.58
C ILE A 107 -1.07 10.06 13.52
N SER A 108 -0.14 10.31 14.43
CA SER A 108 -0.23 11.45 15.35
C SER A 108 -0.31 12.78 14.60
N LEU A 109 0.51 12.95 13.56
CA LEU A 109 0.46 14.16 12.71
C LEU A 109 -0.87 14.29 11.95
N ALA A 110 -1.45 13.17 11.50
CA ALA A 110 -2.76 13.18 10.88
C ALA A 110 -3.84 13.69 11.85
N HIS A 111 -3.84 13.21 13.09
CA HIS A 111 -4.76 13.66 14.13
C HIS A 111 -4.54 15.12 14.52
N GLU A 112 -3.30 15.55 14.75
CA GLU A 112 -2.96 16.94 15.10
C GLU A 112 -3.42 17.93 14.03
N THR A 113 -3.38 17.53 12.77
CA THR A 113 -3.73 18.38 11.62
C THR A 113 -5.18 18.20 11.12
N LEU A 114 -5.99 17.42 11.81
CA LEU A 114 -7.40 17.18 11.45
C LEU A 114 -8.24 18.47 11.32
N PRO A 115 -8.05 19.52 12.14
CA PRO A 115 -8.73 20.80 11.95
C PRO A 115 -8.41 21.44 10.59
N LYS A 116 -7.15 21.29 10.09
CA LYS A 116 -6.77 21.75 8.76
C LYS A 116 -7.53 20.97 7.68
N PHE A 117 -7.63 19.67 7.81
CA PHE A 117 -8.39 18.83 6.88
C PHE A 117 -9.86 19.27 6.82
N ARG A 118 -10.51 19.45 7.96
CA ARG A 118 -11.90 19.94 8.04
C ARG A 118 -12.11 21.27 7.32
N ALA A 119 -11.17 22.21 7.50
CA ALA A 119 -11.24 23.52 6.86
C ALA A 119 -11.05 23.47 5.32
N MET A 120 -10.51 22.37 4.80
CA MET A 120 -10.37 22.15 3.35
C MET A 120 -11.59 21.47 2.72
N LEU A 121 -12.54 21.00 3.52
CA LEU A 121 -13.78 20.40 3.03
C LEU A 121 -14.86 21.47 2.83
N PRO A 122 -15.80 21.29 1.87
CA PRO A 122 -16.88 22.23 1.64
C PRO A 122 -17.77 22.45 2.88
N GLU A 123 -18.07 23.70 3.21
CA GLU A 123 -18.90 24.09 4.37
C GLU A 123 -20.36 23.61 4.24
N ASP A 124 -20.87 23.47 3.02
CA ASP A 124 -22.22 22.99 2.73
C ASP A 124 -22.37 21.46 2.92
N GLY A 125 -21.29 20.77 3.33
CA GLY A 125 -21.26 19.32 3.52
C GLY A 125 -21.30 18.52 2.20
N ALA A 126 -21.02 19.15 1.06
CA ALA A 126 -20.84 18.45 -0.19
C ALA A 126 -19.58 17.55 -0.14
N PRO A 127 -19.58 16.40 -0.82
CA PRO A 127 -18.39 15.59 -0.91
C PRO A 127 -17.31 16.26 -1.78
N ARG A 128 -16.06 16.12 -1.38
CA ARG A 128 -14.91 16.53 -2.18
C ARG A 128 -14.15 15.29 -2.64
N PHE A 129 -14.07 15.06 -3.95
CA PHE A 129 -13.47 13.86 -4.53
C PHE A 129 -11.98 13.75 -4.19
N GLU A 130 -11.23 14.83 -4.29
CA GLU A 130 -9.79 14.89 -4.02
C GLU A 130 -9.45 14.78 -2.52
N ALA A 131 -10.46 14.82 -1.65
CA ALA A 131 -10.30 14.65 -0.21
C ALA A 131 -10.51 13.18 0.15
N MET A 132 -9.50 12.58 0.74
CA MET A 132 -9.51 11.17 1.14
C MET A 132 -9.17 10.99 2.61
N VAL A 133 -9.71 9.94 3.18
CA VAL A 133 -9.40 9.47 4.54
C VAL A 133 -8.93 8.03 4.50
N LYS A 134 -7.97 7.68 5.34
CA LYS A 134 -7.44 6.31 5.47
C LYS A 134 -7.96 5.68 6.74
N LEU A 135 -8.49 4.48 6.61
CA LEU A 135 -9.02 3.68 7.71
C LEU A 135 -8.44 2.28 7.70
N LYS A 136 -8.47 1.62 8.87
CA LYS A 136 -8.34 0.18 8.93
C LYS A 136 -9.73 -0.45 8.81
N LEU A 137 -10.03 -1.02 7.65
CA LEU A 137 -11.26 -1.76 7.42
C LEU A 137 -11.08 -3.24 7.77
N LYS A 138 -12.20 -3.88 8.11
CA LYS A 138 -12.27 -5.32 8.36
C LYS A 138 -13.39 -5.92 7.53
N ASP A 139 -13.14 -7.12 7.00
CA ASP A 139 -14.13 -7.94 6.32
C ASP A 139 -13.92 -9.41 6.74
N GLY A 140 -14.75 -9.89 7.68
CA GLY A 140 -14.53 -11.16 8.36
C GLY A 140 -13.21 -11.17 9.14
N ASP A 141 -12.34 -12.13 8.83
CA ASP A 141 -11.01 -12.26 9.43
C ASP A 141 -9.96 -11.39 8.75
N ASN A 142 -10.28 -10.82 7.59
CA ASN A 142 -9.38 -9.95 6.83
C ASN A 142 -9.39 -8.52 7.35
N SER A 143 -8.25 -7.84 7.26
CA SER A 143 -8.15 -6.41 7.56
C SER A 143 -7.11 -5.74 6.67
N ALA A 144 -7.40 -4.52 6.22
CA ALA A 144 -6.49 -3.70 5.43
C ALA A 144 -6.65 -2.22 5.76
N PHE A 145 -5.57 -1.44 5.55
CA PHE A 145 -5.62 0.01 5.58
C PHE A 145 -6.01 0.51 4.18
N MET A 146 -7.13 1.22 4.09
CA MET A 146 -7.70 1.62 2.81
C MET A 146 -7.96 3.11 2.76
N TRP A 147 -7.72 3.70 1.59
CA TRP A 147 -8.11 5.06 1.29
C TRP A 147 -9.56 5.10 0.79
N LEU A 148 -10.33 6.03 1.31
CA LEU A 148 -11.70 6.30 0.91
C LEU A 148 -11.78 7.73 0.39
N ALA A 149 -12.43 7.92 -0.76
CA ALA A 149 -12.58 9.20 -1.44
C ALA A 149 -13.94 9.86 -1.17
N ASN A 150 -14.26 10.92 -1.89
CA ASN A 150 -15.54 11.63 -1.78
C ASN A 150 -15.86 12.06 -0.34
N THR A 151 -14.84 12.51 0.39
CA THR A 151 -14.97 12.80 1.82
C THR A 151 -15.77 14.09 2.06
N ARG A 152 -16.68 14.01 3.01
CA ARG A 152 -17.44 15.18 3.53
C ARG A 152 -17.51 15.14 5.05
N VAL A 153 -17.70 16.30 5.64
CA VAL A 153 -17.95 16.41 7.09
C VAL A 153 -19.29 15.78 7.45
N HIS A 154 -19.34 15.04 8.55
CA HIS A 154 -20.55 14.48 9.13
C HIS A 154 -20.46 14.46 10.65
N GLY A 155 -21.14 15.39 11.31
CA GLY A 155 -21.02 15.60 12.76
C GLY A 155 -19.56 15.88 13.17
N GLU A 156 -19.08 15.17 14.18
CA GLU A 156 -17.69 15.27 14.62
C GLU A 156 -16.71 14.45 13.74
N GLY A 157 -17.21 13.61 12.85
CA GLY A 157 -16.42 12.78 11.94
C GLY A 157 -16.63 13.14 10.47
N PHE A 158 -16.57 12.10 9.64
CA PHE A 158 -16.65 12.20 8.19
C PHE A 158 -17.52 11.07 7.61
N VAL A 159 -17.98 11.26 6.38
CA VAL A 159 -18.46 10.16 5.53
C VAL A 159 -17.58 10.13 4.29
N ALA A 160 -17.08 8.96 3.94
CA ALA A 160 -16.27 8.75 2.77
C ALA A 160 -16.68 7.46 2.05
N GLU A 161 -16.29 7.32 0.80
CA GLU A 161 -16.69 6.26 -0.11
C GLU A 161 -15.49 5.45 -0.57
N ILE A 162 -15.61 4.13 -0.51
CA ILE A 162 -14.57 3.25 -1.00
C ILE A 162 -14.61 3.21 -2.54
N PHE A 163 -13.47 3.42 -3.18
CA PHE A 163 -13.32 3.44 -4.62
C PHE A 163 -12.54 2.23 -5.17
N GLU A 164 -11.88 1.49 -4.28
CA GLU A 164 -11.08 0.33 -4.59
C GLU A 164 -11.21 -0.71 -3.47
N VAL A 165 -11.36 -1.98 -3.82
CA VAL A 165 -11.58 -3.07 -2.86
C VAL A 165 -10.65 -4.22 -3.22
N PRO A 166 -9.80 -4.70 -2.28
CA PRO A 166 -9.01 -5.90 -2.48
C PRO A 166 -9.89 -7.14 -2.66
N GLU A 167 -9.43 -8.12 -3.44
CA GLU A 167 -10.17 -9.36 -3.69
C GLU A 167 -10.50 -10.16 -2.42
N PHE A 168 -9.64 -10.07 -1.40
CA PHE A 168 -9.86 -10.72 -0.11
C PHE A 168 -10.88 -9.99 0.80
N PHE A 169 -11.62 -8.99 0.28
CA PHE A 169 -12.73 -8.29 0.94
C PHE A 169 -14.06 -8.58 0.22
N PRO A 170 -14.61 -9.80 0.31
CA PRO A 170 -15.76 -10.22 -0.50
C PRO A 170 -17.08 -9.50 -0.16
N ASN A 171 -17.21 -8.94 1.04
CA ASN A 171 -18.45 -8.30 1.50
C ASN A 171 -18.45 -6.78 1.34
N VAL A 172 -17.29 -6.17 1.05
CA VAL A 172 -17.16 -4.73 0.78
C VAL A 172 -17.32 -4.48 -0.71
N LYS A 173 -18.01 -3.40 -1.07
CA LYS A 173 -18.30 -3.08 -2.49
C LYS A 173 -17.83 -1.66 -2.82
N ILE A 174 -17.29 -1.48 -4.03
CA ILE A 174 -17.00 -0.15 -4.57
C ILE A 174 -18.26 0.72 -4.50
N GLY A 175 -18.10 1.97 -4.07
CA GLY A 175 -19.18 2.92 -3.85
C GLY A 175 -19.85 2.81 -2.46
N GLN A 176 -19.45 1.84 -1.64
CA GLN A 176 -19.96 1.73 -0.27
C GLN A 176 -19.45 2.89 0.58
N LYS A 177 -20.38 3.50 1.35
CA LYS A 177 -20.08 4.63 2.22
C LYS A 177 -19.81 4.16 3.64
N PHE A 178 -18.81 4.77 4.26
CA PHE A 178 -18.42 4.52 5.63
C PHE A 178 -18.50 5.81 6.43
N THR A 179 -19.07 5.71 7.64
CA THR A 179 -18.96 6.77 8.65
C THR A 179 -17.65 6.58 9.39
N VAL A 180 -16.86 7.63 9.43
CA VAL A 180 -15.50 7.66 9.96
C VAL A 180 -15.49 8.54 11.19
N SER A 181 -15.19 7.99 12.37
CA SER A 181 -14.90 8.80 13.54
C SER A 181 -13.50 9.45 13.40
N ALA A 182 -13.30 10.57 14.07
CA ALA A 182 -11.97 11.16 14.12
C ALA A 182 -10.93 10.22 14.74
N ASP A 183 -11.34 9.38 15.70
CA ASP A 183 -10.47 8.44 16.42
C ASP A 183 -10.06 7.23 15.56
N ASP A 184 -10.91 6.81 14.62
CA ASP A 184 -10.64 5.68 13.72
C ASP A 184 -9.80 6.08 12.49
N LEU A 185 -9.62 7.38 12.28
CA LEU A 185 -8.88 7.90 11.14
C LEU A 185 -7.38 7.62 11.33
N VAL A 186 -6.77 7.00 10.32
CA VAL A 186 -5.33 6.69 10.30
C VAL A 186 -4.54 7.79 9.59
N ASP A 187 -5.10 8.34 8.52
CA ASP A 187 -4.50 9.42 7.75
C ASP A 187 -5.58 10.16 6.96
N TRP A 188 -5.26 11.34 6.48
CA TRP A 188 -6.08 12.12 5.57
C TRP A 188 -5.22 12.78 4.51
N MET A 189 -5.79 13.02 3.33
CA MET A 189 -5.13 13.81 2.29
C MET A 189 -6.13 14.62 1.47
N VAL A 190 -5.62 15.70 0.90
CA VAL A 190 -6.26 16.46 -0.17
C VAL A 190 -5.22 16.73 -1.25
N ASN A 191 -5.50 16.33 -2.47
CA ASN A 191 -4.65 16.62 -3.62
C ASN A 191 -5.28 17.78 -4.42
N GLU A 192 -4.74 18.98 -4.29
CA GLU A 192 -5.17 20.16 -5.04
C GLU A 192 -4.23 20.39 -6.22
N GLU A 193 -4.66 20.02 -7.42
CA GLU A 193 -3.89 20.25 -8.65
C GLU A 193 -2.40 19.77 -8.56
N GLY A 194 -2.20 18.64 -7.93
CA GLY A 194 -0.88 18.06 -7.71
C GLY A 194 -0.16 18.53 -6.46
N VAL A 195 -0.79 19.39 -5.63
CA VAL A 195 -0.26 19.77 -4.30
C VAL A 195 -0.91 18.89 -3.24
N LEU A 196 -0.13 18.00 -2.61
CA LEU A 196 -0.61 17.10 -1.56
C LEU A 196 -0.57 17.78 -0.20
N HIS A 197 -1.72 17.93 0.42
CA HIS A 197 -1.90 18.27 1.83
C HIS A 197 -2.19 17.01 2.63
N GLY A 198 -1.64 16.88 3.85
CA GLY A 198 -1.72 15.64 4.63
C GLY A 198 -0.93 14.52 3.98
N GLY A 199 -1.50 13.29 3.95
CA GLY A 199 -0.87 12.12 3.34
C GLY A 199 0.39 11.69 4.08
N PHE A 200 0.38 11.72 5.41
CA PHE A 200 1.56 11.46 6.23
C PHE A 200 2.09 10.03 6.06
N SER A 201 1.20 9.05 5.90
CA SER A 201 1.59 7.67 5.59
C SER A 201 2.16 7.53 4.18
N LEU A 202 1.67 8.30 3.19
CA LEU A 202 2.24 8.35 1.84
C LEU A 202 3.63 8.99 1.84
N ARG A 203 3.81 10.09 2.58
CA ARG A 203 5.12 10.76 2.75
C ARG A 203 6.13 9.83 3.41
N LEU A 204 5.70 9.08 4.41
CA LEU A 204 6.54 8.09 5.07
C LEU A 204 6.97 7.00 4.09
N HIS A 205 6.03 6.40 3.35
CA HIS A 205 6.35 5.41 2.31
C HIS A 205 7.31 5.99 1.28
N ARG A 206 7.01 7.18 0.74
CA ARG A 206 7.89 7.86 -0.21
C ARG A 206 9.32 8.05 0.34
N SER A 207 9.47 8.29 1.65
CA SER A 207 10.79 8.50 2.25
C SER A 207 11.66 7.24 2.26
N THR A 208 11.05 6.05 2.15
CA THR A 208 11.78 4.77 2.08
C THR A 208 12.22 4.41 0.66
N LEU A 209 11.67 5.09 -0.35
CA LEU A 209 11.95 4.83 -1.76
C LEU A 209 13.28 5.46 -2.21
N SER A 210 13.93 4.84 -3.19
CA SER A 210 15.05 5.45 -3.92
C SER A 210 14.60 6.66 -4.75
N GLU A 211 15.51 7.52 -5.17
CA GLU A 211 15.17 8.70 -5.98
C GLU A 211 14.51 8.36 -7.33
N ALA A 212 14.84 7.20 -7.90
CA ALA A 212 14.21 6.72 -9.13
C ALA A 212 12.75 6.32 -8.90
N GLU A 213 12.49 5.58 -7.80
CA GLU A 213 11.14 5.12 -7.42
C GLU A 213 10.24 6.27 -6.98
N LYS A 214 10.78 7.29 -6.28
CA LYS A 214 10.02 8.48 -5.88
C LYS A 214 9.32 9.16 -7.04
N LYS A 215 9.99 9.24 -8.19
CA LYS A 215 9.40 9.85 -9.39
C LYS A 215 8.19 9.06 -9.91
N GLY A 216 8.29 7.74 -9.94
CA GLY A 216 7.19 6.86 -10.33
C GLY A 216 6.03 6.94 -9.33
N PHE A 217 6.35 6.91 -8.03
CA PHE A 217 5.38 7.07 -6.95
C PHE A 217 4.63 8.41 -7.02
N ASP A 218 5.36 9.54 -7.15
CA ASP A 218 4.76 10.86 -7.25
C ASP A 218 3.83 10.97 -8.47
N GLN A 219 4.23 10.38 -9.59
CA GLN A 219 3.39 10.33 -10.80
C GLN A 219 2.14 9.47 -10.60
N HIS A 220 2.25 8.33 -9.92
CA HIS A 220 1.14 7.43 -9.63
C HIS A 220 0.10 8.08 -8.72
N VAL A 221 0.53 8.75 -7.65
CA VAL A 221 -0.38 9.45 -6.73
C VAL A 221 -0.79 10.85 -7.23
N GLY A 222 -0.32 11.26 -8.41
CA GLY A 222 -0.65 12.54 -9.03
C GLY A 222 -0.10 13.75 -8.27
N VAL A 223 1.06 13.62 -7.61
CA VAL A 223 1.64 14.64 -6.74
C VAL A 223 2.88 15.26 -7.36
N ASN A 224 2.89 16.61 -7.44
CA ASN A 224 4.04 17.39 -7.89
C ASN A 224 4.72 18.13 -6.73
N LYS A 225 3.99 18.36 -5.64
CA LYS A 225 4.46 19.10 -4.47
C LYS A 225 3.80 18.57 -3.19
N TYR A 226 4.57 18.55 -2.13
CA TYR A 226 4.13 18.20 -0.78
C TYR A 226 4.05 19.47 0.07
N ALA A 227 2.82 19.88 0.50
CA ALA A 227 2.56 21.09 1.30
C ALA A 227 2.78 20.88 2.80
#